data_ae690c52f6c33d5b58ae74402310d26d
#
_entry.id   ae690c52f6c33d5b58ae74402310d26d
#
_cell.length_a   1.000
_cell.length_b   1.000
_cell.length_c   1.000
_cell.angle_alpha   90.00
_cell.angle_beta   90.00
_cell.angle_gamma   90.00
#
_symmetry.space_group_name_H-M   'P 1'
#
loop_
_entity.id
_entity.type
_entity.pdbx_description
1 polymer ?
#
loop_
_entity_poly.entity_id
_entity_poly.type
_entity_poly.pdbx_seq_one_letter_code
_entity_poly.pdbx_strand_id
1 'polypeptide(L)'
;MKLTVKNWADFHCHPLADSYNHALFQVIVTSLEQNGHQVIATDLYREDFQPAMTEAERRSYMGPDYDGHAVAEYIATLKRIDGIIFCFPHWWFAMPAVVKGYVDRVWAPGTAFIYGAKHKDLQPNLQNVRLFGVVTSYGSPWWNVRVLAGDPGRKVMMRGLKRLCGKGVRSLYLAHYDMDRSTTGSRQAFLEKVRDRISRL
;
A
#
# COMPACT_ATOMS: atom_id res chain seq x y z
N MET A 1 16.43 -18.07 -4.69
CA MET A 1 17.20 -16.90 -4.22
C MET A 1 16.29 -16.15 -3.23
N LYS A 2 16.60 -16.17 -1.94
CA LYS A 2 15.85 -15.40 -0.94
C LYS A 2 16.02 -13.92 -1.25
N LEU A 3 14.93 -13.17 -1.22
CA LEU A 3 15.00 -11.72 -1.35
C LEU A 3 15.61 -11.17 -0.07
N THR A 4 16.68 -10.40 -0.21
CA THR A 4 17.24 -9.65 0.92
C THR A 4 16.48 -8.32 1.02
N VAL A 5 15.24 -8.38 1.48
CA VAL A 5 14.46 -7.20 1.85
C VAL A 5 14.65 -7.02 3.34
N LYS A 6 15.22 -5.89 3.77
CA LYS A 6 15.50 -5.65 5.19
C LYS A 6 14.57 -4.60 5.79
N ASN A 7 14.21 -3.58 5.00
CA ASN A 7 13.42 -2.45 5.47
C ASN A 7 12.04 -2.46 4.82
N TRP A 8 11.02 -2.59 5.62
CA TRP A 8 9.63 -2.63 5.18
C TRP A 8 8.87 -1.42 5.67
N ALA A 9 7.99 -0.89 4.84
CA ALA A 9 6.90 -0.05 5.30
C ALA A 9 5.59 -0.84 5.17
N ASP A 10 4.84 -0.92 6.28
CA ASP A 10 3.49 -1.46 6.31
C ASP A 10 2.52 -0.36 6.72
N PHE A 11 1.50 -0.13 5.90
CA PHE A 11 0.53 0.95 6.07
C PHE A 11 -0.81 0.40 6.51
N HIS A 12 -1.20 0.72 7.75
CA HIS A 12 -2.54 0.50 8.26
C HIS A 12 -3.45 1.68 7.90
N CYS A 13 -4.64 1.36 7.39
CA CYS A 13 -5.54 2.38 6.87
C CYS A 13 -7.01 2.08 7.24
N HIS A 14 -7.30 2.04 8.55
CA HIS A 14 -8.65 1.85 9.08
C HIS A 14 -8.86 2.70 10.34
N PRO A 15 -9.99 3.42 10.49
CA PRO A 15 -10.20 4.32 11.62
C PRO A 15 -10.40 3.62 12.98
N LEU A 16 -10.85 2.35 12.97
CA LEU A 16 -11.11 1.61 14.21
C LEU A 16 -9.91 0.72 14.57
N ALA A 17 -9.39 0.91 15.78
CA ALA A 17 -8.26 0.16 16.32
C ALA A 17 -8.57 -1.32 16.61
N ASP A 18 -9.83 -1.67 16.82
CA ASP A 18 -10.34 -3.02 17.08
C ASP A 18 -10.86 -3.71 15.82
N SER A 19 -10.61 -3.14 14.65
CA SER A 19 -11.07 -3.69 13.38
C SER A 19 -10.33 -4.98 12.99
N TYR A 20 -11.00 -5.81 12.19
CA TYR A 20 -10.37 -6.96 11.55
C TYR A 20 -9.16 -6.54 10.67
N ASN A 21 -9.23 -5.37 10.06
CA ASN A 21 -8.13 -4.84 9.26
C ASN A 21 -6.90 -4.51 10.13
N HIS A 22 -7.12 -4.02 11.37
CA HIS A 22 -6.05 -3.84 12.33
C HIS A 22 -5.41 -5.19 12.74
N ALA A 23 -6.21 -6.23 12.92
CA ALA A 23 -5.68 -7.57 13.20
C ALA A 23 -4.81 -8.11 12.04
N LEU A 24 -5.20 -7.86 10.78
CA LEU A 24 -4.38 -8.18 9.61
C LEU A 24 -3.05 -7.43 9.62
N PHE A 25 -3.08 -6.14 9.90
CA PHE A 25 -1.88 -5.30 10.01
C PHE A 25 -0.92 -5.83 11.09
N GLN A 26 -1.42 -6.14 12.29
CA GLN A 26 -0.61 -6.71 13.36
C GLN A 26 0.04 -8.05 12.97
N VAL A 27 -0.69 -8.91 12.27
CA VAL A 27 -0.13 -10.16 11.75
C VAL A 27 0.98 -9.91 10.75
N ILE A 28 0.86 -8.91 9.87
CA ILE A 28 1.89 -8.57 8.89
C ILE A 28 3.15 -8.09 9.62
N VAL A 29 3.03 -7.08 10.48
CA VAL A 29 4.15 -6.50 11.24
C VAL A 29 4.88 -7.57 12.02
N THR A 30 4.16 -8.31 12.87
CA THR A 30 4.74 -9.36 13.72
C THR A 30 5.44 -10.45 12.89
N SER A 31 4.85 -10.86 11.76
CA SER A 31 5.46 -11.90 10.93
C SER A 31 6.73 -11.43 10.23
N LEU A 32 6.79 -10.16 9.80
CA LEU A 32 7.99 -9.58 9.22
C LEU A 32 9.11 -9.44 10.27
N GLU A 33 8.78 -8.94 11.47
CA GLU A 33 9.74 -8.80 12.57
C GLU A 33 10.30 -10.14 13.03
N GLN A 34 9.45 -11.16 13.16
CA GLN A 34 9.88 -12.54 13.49
C GLN A 34 10.81 -13.15 12.43
N ASN A 35 10.72 -12.69 11.19
CA ASN A 35 11.64 -13.06 10.11
C ASN A 35 12.93 -12.20 10.08
N GLY A 36 13.14 -11.33 11.06
CA GLY A 36 14.34 -10.51 11.19
C GLY A 36 14.34 -9.27 10.29
N HIS A 37 13.18 -8.83 9.81
CA HIS A 37 13.05 -7.59 9.05
C HIS A 37 12.84 -6.39 9.98
N GLN A 38 13.30 -5.21 9.55
CA GLN A 38 12.95 -3.94 10.17
C GLN A 38 11.65 -3.44 9.56
N VAL A 39 10.66 -3.12 10.38
CA VAL A 39 9.35 -2.68 9.91
C VAL A 39 9.08 -1.26 10.38
N ILE A 40 8.73 -0.38 9.46
CA ILE A 40 8.17 0.93 9.72
C ILE A 40 6.65 0.76 9.63
N ALA A 41 6.04 0.56 10.78
CA ALA A 41 4.60 0.37 10.91
C ALA A 41 3.93 1.73 11.00
N THR A 42 3.16 2.09 9.97
CA THR A 42 2.51 3.40 9.82
C THR A 42 1.00 3.24 9.90
N ASP A 43 0.36 3.90 10.85
CA ASP A 43 -1.10 4.00 10.94
C ASP A 43 -1.55 5.39 10.54
N LEU A 44 -1.98 5.55 9.28
CA LEU A 44 -2.32 6.84 8.70
C LEU A 44 -3.49 7.56 9.42
N TYR A 45 -4.37 6.83 10.11
CA TYR A 45 -5.43 7.45 10.91
C TYR A 45 -4.92 7.94 12.27
N ARG A 46 -4.04 7.18 12.92
CA ARG A 46 -3.47 7.57 14.23
C ARG A 46 -2.45 8.69 14.10
N GLU A 47 -1.77 8.76 12.96
CA GLU A 47 -0.83 9.83 12.64
C GLU A 47 -1.54 11.10 12.11
N ASP A 48 -2.87 11.11 12.11
CA ASP A 48 -3.70 12.22 11.61
C ASP A 48 -3.30 12.67 10.20
N PHE A 49 -2.98 11.69 9.33
CA PHE A 49 -2.59 11.99 7.96
C PHE A 49 -3.73 12.67 7.20
N GLN A 50 -3.49 13.87 6.73
CA GLN A 50 -4.46 14.63 5.95
C GLN A 50 -4.45 14.16 4.48
N PRO A 51 -5.52 13.52 3.96
CA PRO A 51 -5.49 12.92 2.63
C PRO A 51 -5.66 13.91 1.50
N ALA A 52 -6.24 15.08 1.76
CA ALA A 52 -6.48 16.07 0.71
C ALA A 52 -5.19 16.81 0.34
N MET A 53 -4.84 16.78 -0.95
CA MET A 53 -3.76 17.60 -1.49
C MET A 53 -4.07 19.07 -1.31
N THR A 54 -3.12 19.85 -0.81
CA THR A 54 -3.28 21.30 -0.64
C THR A 54 -3.14 22.04 -1.97
N GLU A 55 -3.59 23.29 -2.00
CA GLU A 55 -3.40 24.16 -3.16
C GLU A 55 -1.91 24.38 -3.48
N ALA A 56 -1.07 24.57 -2.46
CA ALA A 56 0.37 24.74 -2.62
C ALA A 56 1.04 23.49 -3.23
N GLU A 57 0.73 22.31 -2.70
CA GLU A 57 1.18 21.03 -3.26
C GLU A 57 0.74 20.89 -4.73
N ARG A 58 -0.51 21.24 -5.05
CA ARG A 58 -1.01 21.11 -6.43
C ARG A 58 -0.36 22.12 -7.39
N ARG A 59 -0.10 23.34 -6.95
CA ARG A 59 0.57 24.37 -7.78
C ARG A 59 2.01 23.95 -8.12
N SER A 60 2.74 23.36 -7.17
CA SER A 60 4.11 22.91 -7.35
C SER A 60 4.24 21.52 -8.00
N TYR A 61 3.13 20.75 -8.12
CA TYR A 61 3.14 19.33 -8.47
C TYR A 61 3.89 19.00 -9.78
N MET A 62 3.78 19.87 -10.80
CA MET A 62 4.42 19.68 -12.09
C MET A 62 5.76 20.46 -12.21
N GLY A 63 6.14 21.19 -11.19
CA GLY A 63 7.37 21.96 -11.13
C GLY A 63 8.58 21.11 -10.73
N PRO A 64 9.78 21.69 -10.79
CA PRO A 64 11.00 21.02 -10.35
C PRO A 64 11.02 20.74 -8.84
N ASP A 65 10.35 21.58 -8.07
CA ASP A 65 10.37 21.55 -6.60
C ASP A 65 8.93 21.31 -6.07
N TYR A 66 8.55 20.05 -5.96
CA TYR A 66 7.28 19.69 -5.35
C TYR A 66 7.26 20.09 -3.86
N ASP A 67 6.26 20.85 -3.45
CA ASP A 67 6.05 21.25 -2.05
C ASP A 67 5.48 20.09 -1.22
N GLY A 68 6.31 19.08 -1.02
CA GLY A 68 5.98 17.92 -0.18
C GLY A 68 6.33 18.09 1.29
N HIS A 69 6.48 19.33 1.78
CA HIS A 69 6.98 19.59 3.15
C HIS A 69 6.11 18.93 4.23
N ALA A 70 4.79 19.02 4.10
CA ALA A 70 3.85 18.40 5.03
C ALA A 70 3.86 16.85 5.02
N VAL A 71 4.47 16.22 4.03
CA VAL A 71 4.58 14.75 3.89
C VAL A 71 6.04 14.28 3.76
N ALA A 72 6.99 15.11 4.15
CA ALA A 72 8.43 14.88 3.96
C ALA A 72 8.91 13.57 4.61
N GLU A 73 8.44 13.23 5.78
CA GLU A 73 8.76 11.99 6.50
C GLU A 73 8.32 10.74 5.73
N TYR A 74 7.12 10.77 5.14
CA TYR A 74 6.61 9.66 4.32
C TYR A 74 7.41 9.53 3.01
N ILE A 75 7.79 10.65 2.40
CA ILE A 75 8.66 10.69 1.23
C ILE A 75 10.04 10.09 1.57
N ALA A 76 10.64 10.50 2.69
CA ALA A 76 11.92 9.97 3.15
C ALA A 76 11.83 8.45 3.44
N THR A 77 10.75 8.00 4.05
CA THR A 77 10.48 6.58 4.27
C THR A 77 10.41 5.82 2.95
N LEU A 78 9.62 6.30 1.99
CA LEU A 78 9.45 5.64 0.69
C LEU A 78 10.78 5.48 -0.08
N LYS A 79 11.72 6.41 0.09
CA LYS A 79 13.05 6.38 -0.56
C LYS A 79 14.02 5.36 0.07
N ARG A 80 13.80 4.93 1.32
CA ARG A 80 14.74 4.04 2.06
C ARG A 80 14.29 2.60 2.25
N ILE A 81 13.02 2.29 1.95
CA ILE A 81 12.47 0.94 2.11
C ILE A 81 12.79 0.03 0.92
N ASP A 82 12.86 -1.27 1.17
CA ASP A 82 13.02 -2.30 0.14
C ASP A 82 11.71 -3.01 -0.19
N GLY A 83 10.73 -2.96 0.71
CA GLY A 83 9.40 -3.54 0.53
C GLY A 83 8.31 -2.64 1.09
N ILE A 84 7.15 -2.67 0.45
CA ILE A 84 5.96 -1.94 0.89
C ILE A 84 4.75 -2.87 0.89
N ILE A 85 3.98 -2.83 1.97
CA ILE A 85 2.69 -3.50 2.07
C ILE A 85 1.63 -2.47 2.46
N PHE A 86 0.52 -2.50 1.77
CA PHE A 86 -0.67 -1.73 2.10
C PHE A 86 -1.72 -2.66 2.69
N CYS A 87 -2.17 -2.38 3.91
CA CYS A 87 -3.21 -3.11 4.62
C CYS A 87 -4.45 -2.22 4.80
N PHE A 88 -5.50 -2.48 4.02
CA PHE A 88 -6.72 -1.66 4.03
C PHE A 88 -7.96 -2.42 3.57
N PRO A 89 -9.17 -2.05 4.00
CA PRO A 89 -10.40 -2.56 3.42
C PRO A 89 -10.71 -1.85 2.10
N HIS A 90 -11.26 -2.56 1.12
CA HIS A 90 -11.81 -1.90 -0.05
C HIS A 90 -13.20 -1.34 0.27
N TRP A 91 -13.36 -0.03 0.11
CA TRP A 91 -14.64 0.66 0.17
C TRP A 91 -15.03 1.11 -1.23
N TRP A 92 -16.25 0.78 -1.64
CA TRP A 92 -16.74 1.08 -2.99
C TRP A 92 -15.79 0.58 -4.10
N PHE A 93 -15.28 -0.65 -3.93
CA PHE A 93 -14.33 -1.31 -4.85
C PHE A 93 -13.00 -0.56 -5.05
N ALA A 94 -12.69 0.41 -4.21
CA ALA A 94 -11.47 1.21 -4.26
C ALA A 94 -10.75 1.26 -2.91
N MET A 95 -9.56 1.83 -2.90
CA MET A 95 -8.85 2.12 -1.66
C MET A 95 -9.56 3.23 -0.87
N PRO A 96 -9.48 3.24 0.47
CA PRO A 96 -9.98 4.34 1.30
C PRO A 96 -9.35 5.68 0.94
N ALA A 97 -10.05 6.78 1.23
CA ALA A 97 -9.58 8.14 0.94
C ALA A 97 -8.18 8.42 1.50
N VAL A 98 -7.86 7.92 2.70
CA VAL A 98 -6.55 8.11 3.33
C VAL A 98 -5.42 7.46 2.53
N VAL A 99 -5.63 6.27 1.96
CA VAL A 99 -4.65 5.59 1.08
C VAL A 99 -4.52 6.34 -0.22
N LYS A 100 -5.65 6.79 -0.80
CA LYS A 100 -5.61 7.57 -2.04
C LYS A 100 -4.85 8.87 -1.84
N GLY A 101 -5.11 9.58 -0.74
CA GLY A 101 -4.40 10.80 -0.40
C GLY A 101 -2.91 10.58 -0.15
N TYR A 102 -2.55 9.48 0.52
CA TYR A 102 -1.14 9.09 0.65
C TYR A 102 -0.47 8.93 -0.72
N VAL A 103 -1.11 8.23 -1.65
CA VAL A 103 -0.59 8.08 -3.02
C VAL A 103 -0.51 9.42 -3.72
N ASP A 104 -1.53 10.25 -3.65
CA ASP A 104 -1.56 11.54 -4.35
C ASP A 104 -0.49 12.51 -3.87
N ARG A 105 -0.19 12.52 -2.57
CA ARG A 105 0.70 13.49 -1.95
C ARG A 105 2.15 12.97 -1.83
N VAL A 106 2.34 11.68 -1.52
CA VAL A 106 3.66 11.10 -1.28
C VAL A 106 4.29 10.50 -2.55
N TRP A 107 3.47 9.90 -3.43
CA TRP A 107 3.96 9.32 -4.69
C TRP A 107 4.05 10.38 -5.81
N ALA A 108 4.49 11.55 -5.43
CA ALA A 108 4.59 12.72 -6.29
C ALA A 108 5.80 12.63 -7.26
N PRO A 109 5.90 13.57 -8.23
CA PRO A 109 7.07 13.72 -9.08
C PRO A 109 8.36 13.88 -8.26
N GLY A 110 9.48 13.33 -8.74
CA GLY A 110 10.74 13.29 -8.00
C GLY A 110 10.81 12.25 -6.88
N THR A 111 9.66 11.69 -6.48
CA THR A 111 9.60 10.60 -5.49
C THR A 111 9.28 9.27 -6.16
N ALA A 112 8.06 9.06 -6.61
CA ALA A 112 7.65 7.78 -7.19
C ALA A 112 7.92 7.69 -8.69
N PHE A 113 7.98 8.79 -9.37
CA PHE A 113 8.28 8.87 -10.80
C PHE A 113 8.99 10.17 -11.16
N ILE A 114 9.64 10.17 -12.33
CA ILE A 114 10.24 11.35 -12.94
C ILE A 114 9.71 11.51 -14.36
N TYR A 115 9.70 12.74 -14.84
CA TYR A 115 9.41 13.02 -16.25
C TYR A 115 10.68 12.91 -17.07
N GLY A 116 10.64 12.18 -18.17
CA GLY A 116 11.73 12.17 -19.15
C GLY A 116 11.94 13.54 -19.82
N ALA A 117 13.04 13.70 -20.54
CA ALA A 117 13.51 14.98 -21.10
C ALA A 117 12.48 15.75 -21.96
N LYS A 118 11.43 15.11 -22.45
CA LYS A 118 10.37 15.75 -23.25
C LYS A 118 9.03 15.83 -22.51
N HIS A 119 8.98 15.59 -21.19
CA HIS A 119 7.74 15.47 -20.39
C HIS A 119 6.70 14.49 -20.97
N LYS A 120 7.07 13.64 -21.92
CA LYS A 120 6.16 12.69 -22.59
C LYS A 120 6.19 11.31 -21.97
N ASP A 121 7.31 10.96 -21.33
CA ASP A 121 7.53 9.62 -20.76
C ASP A 121 7.63 9.71 -19.25
N LEU A 122 6.75 9.02 -18.55
CA LEU A 122 6.82 8.84 -17.12
C LEU A 122 7.75 7.66 -16.81
N GLN A 123 8.82 7.91 -16.07
CA GLN A 123 9.78 6.91 -15.68
C GLN A 123 9.60 6.53 -14.20
N PRO A 124 9.54 5.23 -13.87
CA PRO A 124 9.48 4.75 -12.50
C PRO A 124 10.70 5.19 -11.69
N ASN A 125 10.50 5.65 -10.46
CA ASN A 125 11.58 6.14 -9.60
C ASN A 125 11.72 5.40 -8.26
N LEU A 126 10.85 4.44 -7.95
CA LEU A 126 10.95 3.60 -6.74
C LEU A 126 11.78 2.33 -7.02
N GLN A 127 13.01 2.50 -7.53
CA GLN A 127 13.88 1.38 -7.90
C GLN A 127 14.41 0.60 -6.69
N ASN A 128 14.35 1.18 -5.50
CA ASN A 128 14.66 0.55 -4.22
C ASN A 128 13.60 -0.51 -3.84
N VAL A 129 12.32 -0.30 -4.22
CA VAL A 129 11.21 -1.20 -3.83
C VAL A 129 11.25 -2.48 -4.65
N ARG A 130 11.57 -3.60 -3.99
CA ARG A 130 11.71 -4.95 -4.58
C ARG A 130 10.49 -5.84 -4.34
N LEU A 131 9.64 -5.46 -3.39
CA LEU A 131 8.36 -6.12 -3.14
C LEU A 131 7.26 -5.10 -2.92
N PHE A 132 6.15 -5.28 -3.65
CA PHE A 132 4.93 -4.50 -3.52
C PHE A 132 3.78 -5.41 -3.11
N GLY A 133 3.25 -5.19 -1.91
CA GLY A 133 2.22 -6.00 -1.29
C GLY A 133 0.91 -5.26 -1.03
N VAL A 134 -0.18 -6.00 -1.11
CA VAL A 134 -1.51 -5.55 -0.65
C VAL A 134 -2.16 -6.69 0.10
N VAL A 135 -2.59 -6.41 1.33
CA VAL A 135 -3.45 -7.28 2.13
C VAL A 135 -4.75 -6.53 2.39
N THR A 136 -5.87 -7.11 2.00
CA THR A 136 -7.12 -6.36 1.95
C THR A 136 -8.35 -7.23 2.21
N SER A 137 -9.47 -6.57 2.44
CA SER A 137 -10.79 -7.20 2.54
C SER A 137 -11.81 -6.49 1.65
N TYR A 138 -12.83 -7.24 1.22
CA TYR A 138 -13.98 -6.76 0.49
C TYR A 138 -15.25 -7.22 1.19
N GLY A 139 -16.24 -6.35 1.35
CA GLY A 139 -17.59 -6.74 1.83
C GLY A 139 -18.23 -7.76 0.90
N SER A 140 -18.14 -7.51 -0.41
CA SER A 140 -18.75 -8.34 -1.45
C SER A 140 -18.00 -9.65 -1.73
N PRO A 141 -18.70 -10.70 -2.25
CA PRO A 141 -18.07 -11.94 -2.68
C PRO A 141 -17.15 -11.75 -3.90
N TRP A 142 -16.18 -12.66 -4.07
CA TRP A 142 -15.13 -12.55 -5.08
C TRP A 142 -15.65 -12.40 -6.52
N TRP A 143 -16.77 -13.09 -6.86
CA TRP A 143 -17.34 -13.01 -8.22
C TRP A 143 -17.93 -11.63 -8.52
N ASN A 144 -18.57 -10.98 -7.52
CA ASN A 144 -19.05 -9.61 -7.67
C ASN A 144 -17.87 -8.65 -7.89
N VAL A 145 -16.84 -8.75 -7.06
CA VAL A 145 -15.65 -7.89 -7.16
C VAL A 145 -14.90 -8.12 -8.48
N ARG A 146 -14.61 -9.37 -8.83
CA ARG A 146 -13.68 -9.68 -9.94
C ARG A 146 -14.34 -9.78 -11.29
N VAL A 147 -15.59 -10.28 -11.34
CA VAL A 147 -16.31 -10.48 -12.60
C VAL A 147 -17.19 -9.27 -12.91
N LEU A 148 -18.12 -8.91 -12.04
CA LEU A 148 -19.05 -7.82 -12.33
C LEU A 148 -18.37 -6.45 -12.25
N ALA A 149 -17.68 -6.13 -11.16
CA ALA A 149 -17.00 -4.85 -10.99
C ALA A 149 -15.62 -4.79 -11.69
N GLY A 150 -15.07 -5.90 -12.14
CA GLY A 150 -13.81 -5.96 -12.86
C GLY A 150 -12.57 -5.66 -12.02
N ASP A 151 -12.66 -5.74 -10.68
CA ASP A 151 -11.60 -5.57 -9.69
C ASP A 151 -10.78 -4.27 -9.86
N PRO A 152 -11.43 -3.09 -9.86
CA PRO A 152 -10.76 -1.83 -10.15
C PRO A 152 -9.69 -1.50 -9.10
N GLY A 153 -9.95 -1.73 -7.81
CA GLY A 153 -9.00 -1.47 -6.74
C GLY A 153 -7.70 -2.26 -6.91
N ARG A 154 -7.79 -3.55 -7.20
CA ARG A 154 -6.61 -4.38 -7.49
C ARG A 154 -5.88 -3.90 -8.74
N LYS A 155 -6.59 -3.50 -9.79
CA LYS A 155 -5.96 -2.98 -11.02
C LYS A 155 -5.17 -1.71 -10.75
N VAL A 156 -5.69 -0.78 -9.96
CA VAL A 156 -4.97 0.45 -9.57
C VAL A 156 -3.69 0.09 -8.83
N MET A 157 -3.77 -0.75 -7.79
CA MET A 157 -2.61 -1.13 -7.00
C MET A 157 -1.58 -1.92 -7.82
N MET A 158 -2.01 -3.00 -8.49
CA MET A 158 -1.09 -3.99 -9.07
C MET A 158 -0.68 -3.69 -10.52
N ARG A 159 -1.44 -2.89 -11.26
CA ARG A 159 -1.11 -2.47 -12.63
C ARG A 159 -0.75 -1.00 -12.73
N GLY A 160 -1.30 -0.15 -11.85
CA GLY A 160 -0.97 1.27 -11.76
C GLY A 160 0.29 1.49 -10.92
N LEU A 161 0.14 1.44 -9.60
CA LEU A 161 1.18 1.86 -8.65
C LEU A 161 2.42 0.96 -8.66
N LYS A 162 2.24 -0.37 -8.68
CA LYS A 162 3.38 -1.29 -8.72
C LYS A 162 4.36 -1.01 -9.86
N ARG A 163 3.90 -0.46 -10.98
CA ARG A 163 4.76 -0.14 -12.14
C ARG A 163 5.80 0.95 -11.86
N LEU A 164 5.62 1.72 -10.78
CA LEU A 164 6.55 2.76 -10.35
C LEU A 164 7.72 2.19 -9.52
N CYS A 165 7.62 0.92 -9.12
CA CYS A 165 8.68 0.20 -8.40
C CYS A 165 9.74 -0.37 -9.35
N GLY A 166 10.82 -0.91 -8.76
CA GLY A 166 11.96 -1.45 -9.48
C GLY A 166 11.62 -2.55 -10.50
N LYS A 167 12.46 -2.70 -11.50
CA LYS A 167 12.36 -3.80 -12.48
C LYS A 167 12.41 -5.14 -11.75
N GLY A 168 11.49 -6.05 -12.11
CA GLY A 168 11.39 -7.36 -11.47
C GLY A 168 10.79 -7.34 -10.06
N VAL A 169 10.13 -6.25 -9.65
CA VAL A 169 9.44 -6.15 -8.38
C VAL A 169 8.51 -7.34 -8.15
N ARG A 170 8.74 -8.06 -7.06
CA ARG A 170 7.84 -9.14 -6.63
C ARG A 170 6.53 -8.54 -6.13
N SER A 171 5.47 -9.30 -6.20
CA SER A 171 4.17 -8.80 -5.75
C SER A 171 3.44 -9.82 -4.88
N LEU A 172 2.76 -9.30 -3.87
CA LEU A 172 1.84 -10.03 -3.01
C LEU A 172 0.46 -9.38 -3.09
N TYR A 173 -0.58 -10.16 -3.31
CA TYR A 173 -1.96 -9.68 -3.21
C TYR A 173 -2.79 -10.73 -2.49
N LEU A 174 -3.22 -10.41 -1.28
CA LEU A 174 -4.08 -11.25 -0.46
C LEU A 174 -5.39 -10.51 -0.19
N ALA A 175 -6.50 -11.10 -0.54
CA ALA A 175 -7.81 -10.51 -0.35
C ALA A 175 -8.76 -11.48 0.35
N HIS A 176 -9.40 -11.01 1.41
CA HIS A 176 -10.53 -11.68 2.05
C HIS A 176 -11.82 -11.11 1.46
N TYR A 177 -12.54 -11.93 0.75
CA TYR A 177 -13.82 -11.56 0.14
C TYR A 177 -14.99 -11.94 1.04
N ASP A 178 -16.14 -11.31 0.80
CA ASP A 178 -17.39 -11.63 1.47
C ASP A 178 -17.38 -11.35 2.98
N MET A 179 -16.74 -10.25 3.36
CA MET A 179 -16.63 -9.84 4.77
C MET A 179 -17.98 -9.60 5.43
N ASP A 180 -18.99 -9.14 4.68
CA ASP A 180 -20.33 -8.86 5.20
C ASP A 180 -21.03 -10.14 5.73
N ARG A 181 -20.61 -11.31 5.22
CA ARG A 181 -21.10 -12.64 5.66
C ARG A 181 -20.01 -13.48 6.32
N SER A 182 -18.88 -12.87 6.68
CA SER A 182 -17.75 -13.61 7.27
C SER A 182 -18.08 -14.13 8.67
N THR A 183 -17.54 -15.28 8.99
CA THR A 183 -17.56 -15.86 10.33
C THR A 183 -16.24 -15.62 11.06
N THR A 184 -16.22 -15.81 12.38
CA THR A 184 -14.96 -15.78 13.14
C THR A 184 -13.97 -16.81 12.60
N GLY A 185 -14.43 -18.01 12.23
CA GLY A 185 -13.59 -19.05 11.64
C GLY A 185 -12.97 -18.65 10.30
N SER A 186 -13.75 -18.02 9.38
CA SER A 186 -13.22 -17.56 8.10
C SER A 186 -12.20 -16.43 8.24
N ARG A 187 -12.44 -15.53 9.20
CA ARG A 187 -11.48 -14.45 9.52
C ARG A 187 -10.17 -15.00 10.09
N GLN A 188 -10.27 -15.96 11.02
CA GLN A 188 -9.09 -16.60 11.61
C GLN A 188 -8.28 -17.36 10.56
N ALA A 189 -8.92 -18.15 9.72
CA ALA A 189 -8.25 -18.86 8.62
C ALA A 189 -7.51 -17.93 7.66
N PHE A 190 -8.09 -16.74 7.40
CA PHE A 190 -7.41 -15.76 6.54
C PHE A 190 -6.23 -15.08 7.25
N LEU A 191 -6.31 -14.81 8.56
CA LEU A 191 -5.18 -14.31 9.35
C LEU A 191 -4.00 -15.30 9.31
N GLU A 192 -4.27 -16.60 9.47
CA GLU A 192 -3.28 -17.66 9.36
C GLU A 192 -2.65 -17.73 7.96
N LYS A 193 -3.47 -17.62 6.92
CA LYS A 193 -3.00 -17.53 5.54
C LYS A 193 -2.08 -16.34 5.31
N VAL A 194 -2.41 -15.18 5.87
CA VAL A 194 -1.56 -13.99 5.77
C VAL A 194 -0.24 -14.24 6.48
N ARG A 195 -0.26 -14.76 7.72
CA ARG A 195 0.94 -15.12 8.47
C ARG A 195 1.85 -16.05 7.67
N ASP A 196 1.31 -17.17 7.15
CA ASP A 196 2.07 -18.14 6.36
C ASP A 196 2.70 -17.52 5.11
N ARG A 197 1.96 -16.66 4.42
CA ARG A 197 2.46 -16.02 3.19
C ARG A 197 3.52 -14.95 3.45
N ILE A 198 3.39 -14.21 4.53
CA ILE A 198 4.39 -13.20 4.95
C ILE A 198 5.65 -13.88 5.47
N SER A 199 5.54 -14.97 6.25
CA SER A 199 6.69 -15.72 6.79
C SER A 199 7.60 -16.34 5.72
N ARG A 200 7.12 -16.41 4.47
CA ARG A 200 7.89 -16.94 3.32
C ARG A 200 8.54 -15.86 2.46
N LEU A 201 8.44 -14.60 2.84
CA LEU A 201 9.04 -13.49 2.08
C LEU A 201 10.52 -13.35 2.41
#